data_c92d6aca6977405987ce5b10961505b8
#
_entry.id   c92d6aca6977405987ce5b10961505b8
#
_cell.length_a   1.000
_cell.length_b   1.000
_cell.length_c   1.000
_cell.angle_alpha   90.00
_cell.angle_beta   90.00
_cell.angle_gamma   90.00
#
_symmetry.space_group_name_H-M   'P 1'
#
loop_
_entity.id
_entity.type
_entity.pdbx_description
1 polymer ?
#
loop_
_entity_poly.entity_id
_entity_poly.type
_entity_poly.pdbx_seq_one_letter_code
_entity_poly.pdbx_strand_id
1 'polypeptide(L)'
;MIKLAQHLRYGLRQFRKNPGFTAVAVLTLAIGIGATAAMYTVLYATILAPMPYPHPEQLVMVWSKTADGRNPVSAGDFLDWKRQSSVFQDLNAWSEDEFNLSTANNPEEVPGHLTTPGWFKMQGFRFFLGRDFLPEEGELGKDHEVILSYRLWQRLGSNRNIVGQTIRLSAEPYTVVGVTAAGVADRLPVLLTVPLAFKPEQLNHKLRWLPVMGRLKPGVSIPAAQAEMNVVAQQIARDNPESNKDWSV
;
A
#
# COMPACT_ATOMS: atom_id res chain seq x y z
N MET A 1 -12.34 12.74 53.74
CA MET A 1 -13.26 12.06 52.79
C MET A 1 -14.72 12.54 52.89
N ILE A 2 -15.22 12.89 54.05
CA ILE A 2 -16.63 13.31 54.25
C ILE A 2 -16.98 14.60 53.51
N LYS A 3 -16.10 15.58 53.38
CA LYS A 3 -16.38 16.86 52.67
C LYS A 3 -16.58 16.69 51.17
N LEU A 4 -15.84 15.75 50.49
CA LEU A 4 -15.97 15.51 49.06
C LEU A 4 -17.33 14.92 48.67
N ALA A 5 -17.85 14.00 49.48
CA ALA A 5 -19.17 13.40 49.28
C ALA A 5 -20.29 14.43 49.48
N GLN A 6 -20.14 15.38 50.40
CA GLN A 6 -21.09 16.48 50.61
C GLN A 6 -21.10 17.44 49.40
N HIS A 7 -19.95 17.82 48.86
CA HIS A 7 -19.85 18.69 47.68
C HIS A 7 -20.43 18.04 46.43
N LEU A 8 -20.20 16.74 46.21
CA LEU A 8 -20.81 15.98 45.11
C LEU A 8 -22.36 15.94 45.23
N ARG A 9 -22.87 15.69 46.44
CA ARG A 9 -24.31 15.65 46.71
C ARG A 9 -24.97 17.02 46.50
N TYR A 10 -24.27 18.08 46.85
CA TYR A 10 -24.73 19.46 46.66
C TYR A 10 -24.77 19.82 45.17
N GLY A 11 -23.72 19.46 44.41
CA GLY A 11 -23.66 19.65 42.95
C GLY A 11 -24.79 18.93 42.23
N LEU A 12 -25.03 17.63 42.54
CA LEU A 12 -26.11 16.85 41.94
C LEU A 12 -27.51 17.47 42.21
N ARG A 13 -27.72 18.02 43.43
CA ARG A 13 -28.98 18.67 43.78
C ARG A 13 -29.16 19.97 43.02
N GLN A 14 -28.08 20.71 42.74
CA GLN A 14 -28.11 21.94 41.96
C GLN A 14 -28.46 21.67 40.48
N PHE A 15 -27.92 20.61 39.89
CA PHE A 15 -28.24 20.16 38.53
C PHE A 15 -29.72 19.79 38.38
N ARG A 16 -30.30 19.13 39.39
CA ARG A 16 -31.75 18.81 39.40
C ARG A 16 -32.67 20.03 39.57
N LYS A 17 -32.19 21.11 40.22
CA LYS A 17 -32.99 22.35 40.43
C LYS A 17 -33.03 23.24 39.19
N ASN A 18 -32.02 23.14 38.29
CA ASN A 18 -31.91 23.96 37.09
C ASN A 18 -31.75 23.07 35.83
N PRO A 19 -32.82 22.36 35.41
CA PRO A 19 -32.70 21.36 34.34
C PRO A 19 -32.32 21.96 32.98
N GLY A 20 -32.76 23.18 32.66
CA GLY A 20 -32.38 23.86 31.41
C GLY A 20 -30.90 24.19 31.32
N PHE A 21 -30.31 24.75 32.39
CA PHE A 21 -28.90 25.03 32.45
C PHE A 21 -28.08 23.73 32.38
N THR A 22 -28.53 22.70 33.09
CA THR A 22 -27.88 21.39 33.09
C THR A 22 -27.87 20.76 31.70
N ALA A 23 -29.02 20.83 31.01
CA ALA A 23 -29.11 20.30 29.63
C ALA A 23 -28.15 21.02 28.66
N VAL A 24 -28.12 22.36 28.72
CA VAL A 24 -27.18 23.13 27.87
C VAL A 24 -25.72 22.80 28.20
N ALA A 25 -25.36 22.75 29.48
CA ALA A 25 -24.00 22.42 29.90
C ALA A 25 -23.57 21.00 29.45
N VAL A 26 -24.46 20.01 29.64
CA VAL A 26 -24.20 18.63 29.22
C VAL A 26 -24.10 18.52 27.70
N LEU A 27 -24.97 19.17 26.94
CA LEU A 27 -24.92 19.18 25.47
C LEU A 27 -23.63 19.84 24.96
N THR A 28 -23.23 20.97 25.53
CA THR A 28 -22.00 21.65 25.15
C THR A 28 -20.76 20.75 25.38
N LEU A 29 -20.72 20.12 26.57
CA LEU A 29 -19.64 19.17 26.89
C LEU A 29 -19.67 17.93 25.98
N ALA A 30 -20.85 17.37 25.73
CA ALA A 30 -21.01 16.20 24.88
C ALA A 30 -20.55 16.49 23.42
N ILE A 31 -20.92 17.65 22.88
CA ILE A 31 -20.46 18.08 21.54
C ILE A 31 -18.96 18.31 21.54
N GLY A 32 -18.41 19.01 22.53
CA GLY A 32 -16.95 19.25 22.62
C GLY A 32 -16.13 17.97 22.71
N ILE A 33 -16.53 17.07 23.63
CA ILE A 33 -15.84 15.79 23.82
C ILE A 33 -16.04 14.89 22.58
N GLY A 34 -17.27 14.84 22.03
CA GLY A 34 -17.58 14.03 20.85
C GLY A 34 -16.81 14.47 19.63
N ALA A 35 -16.73 15.78 19.35
CA ALA A 35 -15.96 16.33 18.25
C ALA A 35 -14.46 16.05 18.41
N THR A 36 -13.91 16.25 19.60
CA THR A 36 -12.49 15.98 19.88
C THR A 36 -12.16 14.49 19.75
N ALA A 37 -13.02 13.61 20.27
CA ALA A 37 -12.85 12.17 20.16
C ALA A 37 -12.93 11.69 18.70
N ALA A 38 -13.87 12.21 17.92
CA ALA A 38 -13.98 11.90 16.50
C ALA A 38 -12.73 12.34 15.73
N MET A 39 -12.26 13.55 15.95
CA MET A 39 -11.04 14.09 15.32
C MET A 39 -9.81 13.27 15.71
N TYR A 40 -9.67 12.91 16.98
CA TYR A 40 -8.58 12.05 17.46
C TYR A 40 -8.64 10.66 16.83
N THR A 41 -9.82 10.08 16.69
CA THR A 41 -10.00 8.75 16.06
C THR A 41 -9.54 8.76 14.60
N VAL A 42 -9.92 9.78 13.84
CA VAL A 42 -9.47 9.95 12.46
C VAL A 42 -7.95 10.15 12.40
N LEU A 43 -7.40 11.03 13.22
CA LEU A 43 -5.97 11.30 13.29
C LEU A 43 -5.18 10.04 13.68
N TYR A 44 -5.67 9.30 14.66
CA TYR A 44 -5.05 8.05 15.09
C TYR A 44 -5.07 7.01 13.98
N ALA A 45 -6.22 6.81 13.32
CA ALA A 45 -6.37 5.81 12.27
C ALA A 45 -5.53 6.10 11.02
N THR A 46 -5.29 7.39 10.70
CA THR A 46 -4.58 7.79 9.48
C THR A 46 -3.09 8.03 9.68
N ILE A 47 -2.67 8.50 10.86
CA ILE A 47 -1.29 8.97 11.09
C ILE A 47 -0.59 8.19 12.20
N LEU A 48 -1.29 7.89 13.31
CA LEU A 48 -0.66 7.34 14.51
C LEU A 48 -0.76 5.82 14.61
N ALA A 49 -1.72 5.18 13.92
CA ALA A 49 -1.82 3.72 13.94
C ALA A 49 -0.57 3.11 13.33
N PRO A 50 0.08 2.14 13.99
CA PRO A 50 1.22 1.45 13.42
C PRO A 50 0.84 0.85 12.06
N MET A 51 1.70 1.02 11.08
CA MET A 51 1.52 0.35 9.79
C MET A 51 1.49 -1.16 10.04
N PRO A 52 0.50 -1.87 9.51
CA PRO A 52 0.30 -3.29 9.79
C PRO A 52 1.26 -4.21 9.03
N TYR A 53 2.44 -3.72 8.71
CA TYR A 53 3.52 -4.45 8.06
C TYR A 53 4.56 -4.92 9.08
N PRO A 54 5.15 -6.10 8.92
CA PRO A 54 6.33 -6.49 9.70
C PRO A 54 7.48 -5.52 9.43
N HIS A 55 8.11 -5.01 10.49
CA HIS A 55 9.23 -4.07 10.39
C HIS A 55 8.96 -2.90 9.45
N PRO A 56 7.94 -2.06 9.72
CA PRO A 56 7.55 -0.97 8.82
C PRO A 56 8.66 0.08 8.65
N GLU A 57 9.57 0.20 9.62
CA GLU A 57 10.74 1.09 9.58
C GLU A 57 11.75 0.72 8.47
N GLN A 58 11.69 -0.51 7.96
CA GLN A 58 12.53 -0.98 6.86
C GLN A 58 11.91 -0.71 5.49
N LEU A 59 10.61 -0.40 5.42
CA LEU A 59 9.93 -0.11 4.17
C LEU A 59 10.11 1.35 3.80
N VAL A 60 10.67 1.59 2.63
CA VAL A 60 10.95 2.94 2.13
C VAL A 60 10.44 3.12 0.71
N MET A 61 9.92 4.30 0.43
CA MET A 61 9.63 4.72 -0.95
C MET A 61 10.92 5.22 -1.59
N VAL A 62 11.21 4.76 -2.81
CA VAL A 62 12.37 5.17 -3.58
C VAL A 62 11.92 5.98 -4.77
N TRP A 63 12.43 7.20 -4.89
CA TRP A 63 12.01 8.17 -5.90
C TRP A 63 13.18 8.57 -6.80
N SER A 64 12.90 8.80 -8.06
CA SER A 64 13.79 9.63 -8.87
C SER A 64 13.66 11.08 -8.46
N LYS A 65 14.75 11.84 -8.42
CA LYS A 65 14.78 13.23 -7.95
C LYS A 65 15.50 14.14 -8.94
N THR A 66 14.91 15.30 -9.17
CA THR A 66 15.52 16.44 -9.86
C THR A 66 15.60 17.63 -8.92
N ALA A 67 16.10 18.78 -9.42
CA ALA A 67 16.05 20.04 -8.69
C ALA A 67 14.62 20.46 -8.33
N ASP A 68 13.63 20.09 -9.15
CA ASP A 68 12.21 20.45 -8.98
C ASP A 68 11.48 19.53 -7.99
N GLY A 69 12.09 18.40 -7.56
CA GLY A 69 11.49 17.52 -6.57
C GLY A 69 11.55 16.04 -6.88
N ARG A 70 10.66 15.29 -6.21
CA ARG A 70 10.52 13.84 -6.35
C ARG A 70 9.63 13.49 -7.52
N ASN A 71 10.03 12.48 -8.28
CA ASN A 71 9.33 11.99 -9.45
C ASN A 71 9.20 10.46 -9.41
N PRO A 72 8.25 9.86 -10.13
CA PRO A 72 8.22 8.42 -10.38
C PRO A 72 9.54 7.94 -11.01
N VAL A 73 9.72 6.64 -11.05
CA VAL A 73 10.93 5.98 -11.55
C VAL A 73 10.68 5.42 -12.96
N SER A 74 11.69 5.40 -13.81
CA SER A 74 11.61 4.69 -15.09
C SER A 74 11.83 3.19 -14.89
N ALA A 75 11.31 2.36 -15.80
CA ALA A 75 11.54 0.91 -15.73
C ALA A 75 13.03 0.56 -15.86
N GLY A 76 13.78 1.31 -16.68
CA GLY A 76 15.23 1.14 -16.80
C GLY A 76 15.96 1.41 -15.48
N ASP A 77 15.67 2.56 -14.82
CA ASP A 77 16.27 2.89 -13.53
C ASP A 77 15.88 1.86 -12.44
N PHE A 78 14.62 1.45 -12.39
CA PHE A 78 14.14 0.43 -11.45
C PHE A 78 14.92 -0.87 -11.57
N LEU A 79 15.08 -1.38 -12.80
CA LEU A 79 15.82 -2.62 -13.04
C LEU A 79 17.30 -2.48 -12.72
N ASP A 80 17.90 -1.34 -13.02
CA ASP A 80 19.29 -1.06 -12.67
C ASP A 80 19.47 -0.94 -11.16
N TRP A 81 18.57 -0.26 -10.45
CA TRP A 81 18.59 -0.19 -8.99
C TRP A 81 18.45 -1.58 -8.36
N LYS A 82 17.50 -2.39 -8.86
CA LYS A 82 17.30 -3.77 -8.37
C LYS A 82 18.53 -4.64 -8.55
N ARG A 83 19.28 -4.45 -9.64
CA ARG A 83 20.50 -5.21 -9.95
C ARG A 83 21.73 -4.71 -9.18
N GLN A 84 21.88 -3.40 -9.02
CA GLN A 84 23.12 -2.79 -8.55
C GLN A 84 23.12 -2.47 -7.05
N SER A 85 21.96 -2.24 -6.44
CA SER A 85 21.92 -1.88 -5.02
C SER A 85 22.12 -3.07 -4.10
N SER A 86 22.89 -2.86 -3.05
CA SER A 86 23.16 -3.86 -2.02
C SER A 86 22.42 -3.62 -0.71
N VAL A 87 21.84 -2.43 -0.53
CA VAL A 87 21.15 -2.01 0.73
C VAL A 87 19.75 -2.57 0.88
N PHE A 88 19.11 -2.97 -0.20
CA PHE A 88 17.77 -3.54 -0.15
C PHE A 88 17.80 -5.06 0.03
N GLN A 89 16.86 -5.56 0.82
CA GLN A 89 16.52 -6.98 0.85
C GLN A 89 15.70 -7.34 -0.38
N ASP A 90 14.79 -6.46 -0.78
CA ASP A 90 14.03 -6.53 -2.01
C ASP A 90 13.59 -5.12 -2.45
N LEU A 91 13.39 -4.94 -3.75
CA LEU A 91 12.96 -3.72 -4.39
C LEU A 91 11.87 -4.06 -5.41
N ASN A 92 10.70 -3.46 -5.28
CA ASN A 92 9.55 -3.76 -6.13
C ASN A 92 8.87 -2.49 -6.61
N ALA A 93 8.28 -2.58 -7.79
CA ALA A 93 7.51 -1.51 -8.41
C ALA A 93 6.05 -1.93 -8.55
N TRP A 94 5.16 -0.94 -8.63
CA TRP A 94 3.75 -1.18 -8.90
C TRP A 94 3.16 -0.11 -9.81
N SER A 95 1.96 -0.38 -10.31
CA SER A 95 1.10 0.57 -10.98
C SER A 95 -0.35 0.28 -10.60
N GLU A 96 -1.20 1.26 -10.71
CA GLU A 96 -2.64 1.11 -10.53
C GLU A 96 -3.30 0.97 -11.90
N ASP A 97 -4.34 0.15 -11.98
CA ASP A 97 -5.18 0.01 -13.18
C ASP A 97 -6.59 -0.42 -12.77
N GLU A 98 -7.53 -0.28 -13.70
CA GLU A 98 -8.90 -0.73 -13.53
C GLU A 98 -9.18 -1.90 -14.49
N PHE A 99 -9.79 -2.96 -13.95
CA PHE A 99 -10.06 -4.18 -14.69
C PHE A 99 -11.55 -4.43 -14.80
N ASN A 100 -12.00 -4.78 -15.99
CA ASN A 100 -13.37 -5.25 -16.19
C ASN A 100 -13.45 -6.73 -15.81
N LEU A 101 -13.90 -7.03 -14.59
CA LEU A 101 -14.14 -8.38 -14.13
C LEU A 101 -15.44 -8.92 -14.69
N SER A 102 -15.34 -9.96 -15.53
CA SER A 102 -16.51 -10.64 -16.05
C SER A 102 -17.07 -11.61 -15.03
N THR A 103 -18.23 -11.30 -14.47
CA THR A 103 -18.99 -12.21 -13.60
C THR A 103 -20.20 -12.77 -14.37
N ALA A 104 -20.83 -13.83 -13.81
CA ALA A 104 -22.01 -14.44 -14.43
C ALA A 104 -23.20 -13.47 -14.61
N ASN A 105 -23.26 -12.40 -13.84
CA ASN A 105 -24.41 -11.49 -13.81
C ASN A 105 -24.19 -10.19 -14.58
N ASN A 106 -23.00 -9.58 -14.53
CA ASN A 106 -22.64 -8.39 -15.30
C ASN A 106 -21.12 -8.16 -15.23
N PRO A 107 -20.50 -7.56 -16.26
CA PRO A 107 -19.14 -7.01 -16.14
C PRO A 107 -19.14 -5.92 -15.07
N GLU A 108 -18.13 -5.92 -14.22
CA GLU A 108 -17.92 -4.93 -13.17
C GLU A 108 -16.49 -4.40 -13.28
N GLU A 109 -16.33 -3.08 -13.25
CA GLU A 109 -15.04 -2.44 -13.15
C GLU A 109 -14.52 -2.52 -11.71
N VAL A 110 -13.32 -3.05 -11.53
CA VAL A 110 -12.70 -3.27 -10.22
C VAL A 110 -11.29 -2.69 -10.19
N PRO A 111 -10.92 -1.97 -9.13
CA PRO A 111 -9.59 -1.44 -8.98
C PRO A 111 -8.59 -2.58 -8.73
N GLY A 112 -7.49 -2.54 -9.45
CA GLY A 112 -6.41 -3.51 -9.35
C GLY A 112 -5.03 -2.85 -9.30
N HIS A 113 -4.05 -3.64 -8.91
CA HIS A 113 -2.63 -3.30 -8.99
C HIS A 113 -1.92 -4.21 -9.98
N LEU A 114 -0.95 -3.65 -10.69
CA LEU A 114 0.11 -4.39 -11.33
C LEU A 114 1.33 -4.30 -10.42
N THR A 115 1.96 -5.44 -10.08
CA THR A 115 3.12 -5.43 -9.18
C THR A 115 4.21 -6.35 -9.71
N THR A 116 5.46 -5.96 -9.51
CA THR A 116 6.56 -6.89 -9.78
C THR A 116 6.53 -8.07 -8.82
N PRO A 117 6.93 -9.28 -9.24
CA PRO A 117 7.01 -10.45 -8.37
C PRO A 117 7.86 -10.20 -7.11
N GLY A 118 7.38 -10.71 -5.97
CA GLY A 118 7.98 -10.46 -4.66
C GLY A 118 7.33 -9.31 -3.87
N TRP A 119 6.40 -8.57 -4.45
CA TRP A 119 5.70 -7.46 -3.81
C TRP A 119 5.07 -7.84 -2.47
N PHE A 120 4.28 -8.91 -2.43
CA PHE A 120 3.61 -9.36 -1.22
C PHE A 120 4.60 -9.90 -0.17
N LYS A 121 5.59 -10.66 -0.61
CA LYS A 121 6.66 -11.17 0.24
C LYS A 121 7.46 -10.03 0.87
N MET A 122 7.82 -9.01 0.08
CA MET A 122 8.55 -7.84 0.56
C MET A 122 7.79 -7.12 1.68
N GLN A 123 6.48 -7.00 1.56
CA GLN A 123 5.63 -6.35 2.57
C GLN A 123 5.24 -7.28 3.73
N GLY A 124 5.53 -8.59 3.64
CA GLY A 124 5.18 -9.57 4.66
C GLY A 124 3.70 -9.95 4.67
N PHE A 125 3.01 -9.80 3.54
CA PHE A 125 1.64 -10.27 3.40
C PHE A 125 1.56 -11.80 3.49
N ARG A 126 0.48 -12.28 4.10
CA ARG A 126 0.15 -13.70 4.13
C ARG A 126 -0.93 -14.01 3.12
N PHE A 127 -0.91 -15.23 2.63
CA PHE A 127 -1.96 -15.75 1.76
C PHE A 127 -2.93 -16.60 2.58
N PHE A 128 -4.22 -16.44 2.29
CA PHE A 128 -5.28 -17.30 2.79
C PHE A 128 -5.35 -18.59 1.97
N LEU A 129 -5.20 -18.47 0.64
CA LEU A 129 -5.11 -19.58 -0.30
C LEU A 129 -3.99 -19.29 -1.31
N GLY A 130 -3.35 -20.35 -1.80
CA GLY A 130 -2.38 -20.24 -2.88
C GLY A 130 -1.05 -19.59 -2.48
N ARG A 131 -0.47 -18.80 -3.38
CA ARG A 131 0.91 -18.28 -3.30
C ARG A 131 1.06 -16.86 -3.88
N ASP A 132 2.23 -16.27 -3.66
CA ASP A 132 2.72 -15.08 -4.36
C ASP A 132 3.10 -15.41 -5.82
N PHE A 133 3.30 -14.38 -6.63
CA PHE A 133 3.82 -14.52 -7.98
C PHE A 133 5.22 -15.12 -7.98
N LEU A 134 5.46 -15.99 -8.96
CA LEU A 134 6.79 -16.51 -9.26
C LEU A 134 7.59 -15.46 -10.05
N PRO A 135 8.94 -15.47 -9.98
CA PRO A 135 9.75 -14.51 -10.71
C PRO A 135 9.48 -14.47 -12.22
N GLU A 136 9.26 -15.63 -12.84
CA GLU A 136 8.95 -15.78 -14.26
C GLU A 136 7.59 -15.23 -14.67
N GLU A 137 6.64 -15.09 -13.73
CA GLU A 137 5.32 -14.51 -13.98
C GLU A 137 5.38 -12.98 -14.15
N GLY A 138 6.53 -12.36 -13.87
CA GLY A 138 6.83 -10.96 -14.23
C GLY A 138 7.38 -10.78 -15.65
N GLU A 139 7.49 -11.84 -16.44
CA GLU A 139 7.96 -11.78 -17.84
C GLU A 139 6.76 -11.62 -18.78
N LEU A 140 6.93 -10.82 -19.82
CA LEU A 140 5.89 -10.60 -20.84
C LEU A 140 5.44 -11.93 -21.49
N GLY A 141 4.13 -12.15 -21.49
CA GLY A 141 3.51 -13.39 -21.98
C GLY A 141 3.39 -14.52 -20.96
N LYS A 142 3.88 -14.29 -19.70
CA LYS A 142 3.67 -15.18 -18.55
C LYS A 142 2.99 -14.43 -17.40
N ASP A 143 2.33 -13.34 -17.70
CA ASP A 143 1.78 -12.34 -16.77
C ASP A 143 0.25 -12.42 -16.65
N HIS A 144 -0.34 -13.57 -16.98
CA HIS A 144 -1.78 -13.79 -16.91
C HIS A 144 -2.21 -14.55 -15.64
N GLU A 145 -1.53 -14.28 -14.55
CA GLU A 145 -1.88 -14.72 -13.20
C GLU A 145 -2.57 -13.58 -12.42
N VAL A 146 -3.41 -13.95 -11.45
CA VAL A 146 -4.08 -12.99 -10.60
C VAL A 146 -4.12 -13.45 -9.15
N ILE A 147 -3.89 -12.51 -8.25
CA ILE A 147 -4.09 -12.66 -6.80
C ILE A 147 -5.30 -11.83 -6.43
N LEU A 148 -6.26 -12.45 -5.76
CA LEU A 148 -7.49 -11.80 -5.28
C LEU A 148 -7.28 -11.26 -3.86
N SER A 149 -7.91 -10.12 -3.54
CA SER A 149 -8.10 -9.75 -2.13
C SER A 149 -9.09 -10.71 -1.47
N TYR A 150 -8.97 -10.88 -0.14
CA TYR A 150 -9.92 -11.68 0.63
C TYR A 150 -11.37 -11.19 0.42
N ARG A 151 -11.55 -9.88 0.35
CA ARG A 151 -12.84 -9.23 0.11
C ARG A 151 -13.42 -9.59 -1.27
N LEU A 152 -12.61 -9.56 -2.33
CA LEU A 152 -13.08 -9.95 -3.66
C LEU A 152 -13.41 -11.45 -3.71
N TRP A 153 -12.57 -12.30 -3.12
CA TRP A 153 -12.83 -13.73 -3.02
C TRP A 153 -14.16 -14.03 -2.31
N GLN A 154 -14.48 -13.32 -1.22
CA GLN A 154 -15.78 -13.46 -0.56
C GLN A 154 -16.95 -13.06 -1.48
N ARG A 155 -16.81 -11.96 -2.21
CA ARG A 155 -17.82 -11.51 -3.19
C ARG A 155 -18.04 -12.52 -4.33
N LEU A 156 -17.00 -13.25 -4.72
CA LEU A 156 -17.06 -14.31 -5.73
C LEU A 156 -17.56 -15.65 -5.17
N GLY A 157 -18.16 -15.66 -3.97
CA GLY A 157 -18.82 -16.83 -3.39
C GLY A 157 -17.95 -17.70 -2.51
N SER A 158 -16.77 -17.25 -2.09
CA SER A 158 -15.90 -17.91 -1.09
C SER A 158 -15.48 -19.33 -1.47
N ASN A 159 -15.33 -19.60 -2.78
CA ASN A 159 -14.91 -20.92 -3.26
C ASN A 159 -13.46 -21.22 -2.83
N ARG A 160 -13.25 -22.24 -2.01
CA ARG A 160 -11.90 -22.64 -1.58
C ARG A 160 -11.04 -23.27 -2.67
N ASN A 161 -11.67 -23.74 -3.74
CA ASN A 161 -10.99 -24.34 -4.90
C ASN A 161 -10.79 -23.30 -6.03
N ILE A 162 -10.77 -21.98 -5.71
CA ILE A 162 -10.60 -20.89 -6.66
C ILE A 162 -9.20 -20.86 -7.28
N VAL A 163 -8.17 -21.30 -6.52
CA VAL A 163 -6.78 -21.35 -7.00
C VAL A 163 -6.68 -22.35 -8.14
N GLY A 164 -6.06 -21.94 -9.24
CA GLY A 164 -6.00 -22.70 -10.49
C GLY A 164 -7.19 -22.50 -11.42
N GLN A 165 -8.24 -21.79 -10.97
CA GLN A 165 -9.37 -21.47 -11.84
C GLN A 165 -9.08 -20.21 -12.66
N THR A 166 -9.72 -20.12 -13.83
CA THR A 166 -9.60 -18.97 -14.72
C THR A 166 -10.75 -18.00 -14.47
N ILE A 167 -10.39 -16.72 -14.33
CA ILE A 167 -11.33 -15.59 -14.37
C ILE A 167 -11.02 -14.72 -15.58
N ARG A 168 -11.98 -13.92 -16.04
CA ARG A 168 -11.76 -13.00 -17.16
C ARG A 168 -11.65 -11.58 -16.66
N LEU A 169 -10.50 -10.94 -16.94
CA LEU A 169 -10.22 -9.53 -16.65
C LEU A 169 -10.01 -8.80 -17.98
N SER A 170 -10.79 -7.75 -18.22
CA SER A 170 -10.72 -6.95 -19.47
C SER A 170 -10.74 -7.81 -20.75
N ALA A 171 -11.60 -8.85 -20.74
CA ALA A 171 -11.78 -9.86 -21.77
C ALA A 171 -10.64 -10.92 -21.90
N GLU A 172 -9.55 -10.77 -21.21
CA GLU A 172 -8.43 -11.73 -21.20
C GLU A 172 -8.56 -12.76 -20.06
N PRO A 173 -8.12 -14.02 -20.26
CA PRO A 173 -8.15 -15.04 -19.22
C PRO A 173 -6.97 -14.89 -18.26
N TYR A 174 -7.25 -14.91 -16.96
CA TYR A 174 -6.24 -14.90 -15.89
C TYR A 174 -6.43 -16.09 -14.97
N THR A 175 -5.36 -16.76 -14.57
CA THR A 175 -5.38 -17.86 -13.61
C THR A 175 -5.25 -17.33 -12.20
N VAL A 176 -6.17 -17.67 -11.31
CA VAL A 176 -6.07 -17.32 -9.89
C VAL A 176 -4.97 -18.15 -9.25
N VAL A 177 -3.91 -17.50 -8.77
CA VAL A 177 -2.78 -18.17 -8.09
C VAL A 177 -2.78 -17.99 -6.57
N GLY A 178 -3.52 -16.99 -6.08
CA GLY A 178 -3.60 -16.74 -4.65
C GLY A 178 -4.78 -15.90 -4.22
N VAL A 179 -5.06 -15.95 -2.92
CA VAL A 179 -5.99 -15.06 -2.22
C VAL A 179 -5.25 -14.52 -1.01
N THR A 180 -5.16 -13.20 -0.86
CA THR A 180 -4.51 -12.59 0.31
C THR A 180 -5.27 -12.92 1.59
N ALA A 181 -4.59 -12.96 2.74
CA ALA A 181 -5.27 -13.09 4.02
C ALA A 181 -6.09 -11.84 4.33
N ALA A 182 -7.20 -12.04 5.05
CA ALA A 182 -7.98 -10.92 5.59
C ALA A 182 -7.10 -10.01 6.46
N GLY A 183 -7.36 -8.70 6.43
CA GLY A 183 -6.68 -7.73 7.26
C GLY A 183 -6.07 -6.58 6.46
N VAL A 184 -4.74 -6.54 6.31
CA VAL A 184 -4.03 -5.39 5.73
C VAL A 184 -4.39 -5.17 4.28
N ALA A 185 -4.38 -6.23 3.48
CA ALA A 185 -4.72 -6.15 2.06
C ALA A 185 -6.16 -5.67 1.82
N ASP A 186 -7.09 -5.98 2.75
CA ASP A 186 -8.48 -5.54 2.63
C ASP A 186 -8.69 -4.05 2.97
N ARG A 187 -7.70 -3.40 3.57
CA ARG A 187 -7.74 -1.96 3.84
C ARG A 187 -7.31 -1.12 2.65
N LEU A 188 -6.63 -1.74 1.69
CA LEU A 188 -6.30 -1.09 0.43
C LEU A 188 -7.54 -1.06 -0.47
N PRO A 189 -7.72 -0.01 -1.27
CA PRO A 189 -8.85 0.07 -2.21
C PRO A 189 -8.75 -0.95 -3.37
N VAL A 190 -7.73 -1.78 -3.38
CA VAL A 190 -7.41 -2.75 -4.44
C VAL A 190 -8.13 -4.06 -4.20
N LEU A 191 -8.76 -4.59 -5.24
CA LEU A 191 -9.50 -5.84 -5.17
C LEU A 191 -8.74 -7.04 -5.76
N LEU A 192 -7.85 -6.79 -6.71
CA LEU A 192 -7.02 -7.81 -7.33
C LEU A 192 -5.63 -7.25 -7.67
N THR A 193 -4.69 -8.16 -7.87
CA THR A 193 -3.34 -7.81 -8.32
C THR A 193 -2.93 -8.75 -9.42
N VAL A 194 -2.31 -8.22 -10.48
CA VAL A 194 -1.71 -8.98 -11.56
C VAL A 194 -0.21 -8.69 -11.65
N PRO A 195 0.60 -9.55 -12.27
CA PRO A 195 2.02 -9.29 -12.45
C PRO A 195 2.26 -8.06 -13.33
N LEU A 196 3.27 -7.27 -12.97
CA LEU A 196 3.78 -6.18 -13.80
C LEU A 196 4.90 -6.70 -14.69
N ALA A 197 4.56 -6.99 -15.95
CA ALA A 197 5.53 -7.32 -16.99
C ALA A 197 5.80 -6.08 -17.85
N PHE A 198 7.08 -5.75 -18.04
CA PHE A 198 7.46 -4.58 -18.83
C PHE A 198 7.49 -4.90 -20.31
N LYS A 199 6.80 -4.09 -21.11
CA LYS A 199 6.91 -4.13 -22.57
C LYS A 199 8.26 -3.57 -23.02
N PRO A 200 8.81 -4.00 -24.18
CA PRO A 200 10.11 -3.52 -24.67
C PRO A 200 10.21 -1.99 -24.74
N GLU A 201 9.16 -1.31 -25.15
CA GLU A 201 9.12 0.16 -25.23
C GLU A 201 9.16 0.87 -23.88
N GLN A 202 8.80 0.18 -22.80
CA GLN A 202 8.87 0.68 -21.43
C GLN A 202 10.25 0.51 -20.79
N LEU A 203 11.07 -0.42 -21.32
CA LEU A 203 12.41 -0.72 -20.82
C LEU A 203 13.42 0.37 -21.21
N ASN A 204 13.16 1.61 -20.80
CA ASN A 204 14.01 2.77 -21.05
C ASN A 204 14.13 3.64 -19.79
N HIS A 205 15.08 4.58 -19.80
CA HIS A 205 15.34 5.49 -18.69
C HIS A 205 14.60 6.84 -18.81
N LYS A 206 13.78 7.05 -19.84
CA LYS A 206 13.10 8.33 -20.11
C LYS A 206 11.70 8.37 -19.55
N LEU A 207 10.93 7.29 -19.75
CA LEU A 207 9.52 7.22 -19.31
C LEU A 207 9.46 6.91 -17.81
N ARG A 208 9.08 7.91 -17.00
CA ARG A 208 9.02 7.83 -15.54
C ARG A 208 7.57 7.78 -15.07
N TRP A 209 7.15 6.62 -14.56
CA TRP A 209 5.76 6.36 -14.19
C TRP A 209 5.60 5.38 -13.02
N LEU A 210 6.69 4.72 -12.60
CA LEU A 210 6.65 3.69 -11.58
C LEU A 210 6.85 4.27 -10.18
N PRO A 211 5.91 4.11 -9.27
CA PRO A 211 6.19 4.08 -7.84
C PRO A 211 7.07 2.87 -7.51
N VAL A 212 8.07 3.07 -6.66
CA VAL A 212 8.99 2.03 -6.23
C VAL A 212 9.07 2.00 -4.72
N MET A 213 9.00 0.80 -4.16
CA MET A 213 9.17 0.55 -2.72
C MET A 213 10.28 -0.48 -2.52
N GLY A 214 11.11 -0.24 -1.52
CA GLY A 214 12.14 -1.17 -1.11
C GLY A 214 12.03 -1.56 0.36
N ARG A 215 12.48 -2.77 0.67
CA ARG A 215 12.75 -3.18 2.06
C ARG A 215 14.24 -3.13 2.30
N LEU A 216 14.67 -2.26 3.21
CA LEU A 216 16.06 -2.19 3.63
C LEU A 216 16.48 -3.48 4.35
N LYS A 217 17.72 -3.88 4.18
CA LYS A 217 18.33 -4.95 4.97
C LYS A 217 18.36 -4.57 6.45
N PRO A 218 18.26 -5.53 7.38
CA PRO A 218 18.39 -5.27 8.81
C PRO A 218 19.67 -4.50 9.13
N GLY A 219 19.54 -3.42 9.93
CA GLY A 219 20.65 -2.58 10.34
C GLY A 219 21.08 -1.50 9.34
N VAL A 220 20.52 -1.46 8.13
CA VAL A 220 20.77 -0.38 7.16
C VAL A 220 19.97 0.85 7.54
N SER A 221 20.64 1.97 7.75
CA SER A 221 19.98 3.26 8.00
C SER A 221 19.57 3.95 6.69
N ILE A 222 18.54 4.80 6.74
CA ILE A 222 18.10 5.59 5.57
C ILE A 222 19.26 6.44 5.00
N PRO A 223 20.09 7.14 5.82
CA PRO A 223 21.25 7.86 5.28
C PRO A 223 22.27 6.98 4.56
N ALA A 224 22.53 5.77 5.06
CA ALA A 224 23.44 4.83 4.41
C ALA A 224 22.85 4.33 3.06
N ALA A 225 21.56 4.00 3.04
CA ALA A 225 20.88 3.63 1.81
C ALA A 225 20.89 4.76 0.78
N GLN A 226 20.63 6.00 1.22
CA GLN A 226 20.67 7.18 0.37
C GLN A 226 22.07 7.40 -0.24
N ALA A 227 23.12 7.22 0.56
CA ALA A 227 24.49 7.38 0.07
C ALA A 227 24.83 6.36 -1.03
N GLU A 228 24.48 5.08 -0.84
CA GLU A 228 24.69 4.04 -1.86
C GLU A 228 23.85 4.33 -3.10
N MET A 229 22.56 4.64 -2.96
CA MET A 229 21.69 4.92 -4.09
C MET A 229 22.13 6.13 -4.91
N ASN A 230 22.75 7.14 -4.28
CA ASN A 230 23.35 8.25 -4.98
C ASN A 230 24.54 7.81 -5.87
N VAL A 231 25.34 6.85 -5.39
CA VAL A 231 26.44 6.26 -6.21
C VAL A 231 25.86 5.49 -7.40
N VAL A 232 24.83 4.68 -7.17
CA VAL A 232 24.15 3.94 -8.25
C VAL A 232 23.55 4.91 -9.27
N ALA A 233 22.86 5.97 -8.83
CA ALA A 233 22.30 6.98 -9.71
C ALA A 233 23.38 7.69 -10.56
N GLN A 234 24.52 8.03 -9.96
CA GLN A 234 25.65 8.63 -10.70
C GLN A 234 26.22 7.67 -11.76
N GLN A 235 26.29 6.37 -11.46
CA GLN A 235 26.72 5.40 -12.45
C GLN A 235 25.72 5.31 -13.62
N ILE A 236 24.42 5.22 -13.33
CA ILE A 236 23.37 5.20 -14.35
C ILE A 236 23.42 6.48 -15.20
N ALA A 237 23.65 7.64 -14.58
CA ALA A 237 23.76 8.92 -15.30
C ALA A 237 24.98 8.97 -16.26
N ARG A 238 26.09 8.28 -15.93
CA ARG A 238 27.24 8.15 -16.84
C ARG A 238 26.93 7.24 -18.01
N ASP A 239 26.23 6.14 -17.74
CA ASP A 239 25.88 5.14 -18.76
C ASP A 239 24.74 5.63 -19.66
N ASN A 240 23.87 6.49 -19.14
CA ASN A 240 22.68 7.02 -19.82
C ASN A 240 22.59 8.56 -19.72
N PRO A 241 23.56 9.32 -20.26
CA PRO A 241 23.64 10.78 -20.06
C PRO A 241 22.48 11.54 -20.68
N GLU A 242 21.86 11.03 -21.74
CA GLU A 242 20.71 11.68 -22.40
C GLU A 242 19.41 11.67 -21.56
N SER A 243 19.27 10.71 -20.64
CA SER A 243 18.05 10.54 -19.83
C SER A 243 18.25 10.81 -18.35
N ASN A 244 19.48 10.66 -17.83
CA ASN A 244 19.75 10.62 -16.40
C ASN A 244 20.74 11.67 -15.88
N LYS A 245 21.27 12.56 -16.74
CA LYS A 245 22.32 13.53 -16.37
C LYS A 245 21.98 14.36 -15.11
N ASP A 246 20.72 14.78 -14.97
CA ASP A 246 20.29 15.67 -13.89
C ASP A 246 19.41 14.93 -12.86
N TRP A 247 19.45 13.60 -12.86
CA TRP A 247 18.65 12.75 -11.98
C TRP A 247 19.48 12.16 -10.83
N SER A 248 18.86 12.08 -9.67
CA SER A 248 19.36 11.42 -8.46
C SER A 248 18.26 10.57 -7.81
N VAL A 249 18.52 10.00 -6.67
CA VAL A 249 17.57 9.19 -5.91
C VAL A 249 17.20 9.87 -4.60
#